data_6baf6405dfbf74cac6f1ff5df69fb532
#
_entry.id   6baf6405dfbf74cac6f1ff5df69fb532
#
_cell.length_a   1.000
_cell.length_b   1.000
_cell.length_c   1.000
_cell.angle_alpha   90.00
_cell.angle_beta   90.00
_cell.angle_gamma   90.00
#
_symmetry.space_group_name_H-M   'P 1'
#
loop_
_entity.id
_entity.type
_entity.pdbx_description
1 polymer ?
#
loop_
_entity_poly.entity_id
_entity_poly.type
_entity_poly.pdbx_seq_one_letter_code
_entity_poly.pdbx_strand_id
1 'polypeptide(L)'
;MKRAVSISIGSSKRDKAVEMTLLGEKISIERIGTDGDMEAAALKYKELDGTVDAFGVGGGDLGILVDGKWYEFHSVKPMVRFIKKTPVVDGSGLRNTLEKQAAPFVMDKLGDYVNKMGKKALVMTGADRWGLTRSFLDAGFECTFGDMLFSLDIPIPLHTDKQIKFLAALLLPVATRLPFEWIYPVGEKQEERKPKFSKYFYEATVVAGDCHYIKRYMPEDMKGKIVVTNTTTPEDLDLFRKVGVKYLVTTTPVLEGRSFGTNMMEAALVAISGKGRPLTLAEYSELLEKFDFQPQLQEL
;
A
#
# COMPACT_ATOMS: atom_id res chain seq x y z
N MET A 1 -20.85 13.01 15.23
CA MET A 1 -19.56 13.06 14.51
C MET A 1 -18.96 11.68 14.54
N LYS A 2 -18.60 11.15 13.39
CA LYS A 2 -17.93 9.85 13.28
C LYS A 2 -16.49 9.93 13.79
N ARG A 3 -15.93 8.79 14.24
CA ARG A 3 -14.58 8.75 14.79
C ARG A 3 -13.81 7.52 14.27
N ALA A 4 -12.71 7.74 13.56
CA ALA A 4 -11.79 6.72 13.11
C ALA A 4 -10.44 6.87 13.80
N VAL A 5 -9.93 5.80 14.41
CA VAL A 5 -8.66 5.83 15.16
C VAL A 5 -7.71 4.79 14.62
N SER A 6 -6.56 5.23 14.14
CA SER A 6 -5.46 4.35 13.74
C SER A 6 -4.47 4.21 14.89
N ILE A 7 -4.29 2.99 15.41
CA ILE A 7 -3.26 2.67 16.39
C ILE A 7 -2.09 2.03 15.65
N SER A 8 -0.90 2.58 15.85
CA SER A 8 0.31 2.22 15.10
C SER A 8 1.44 1.86 16.05
N ILE A 9 2.14 0.77 15.77
CA ILE A 9 3.41 0.45 16.45
C ILE A 9 4.55 1.41 16.08
N GLY A 10 4.36 2.30 15.09
CA GLY A 10 5.33 3.33 14.75
C GLY A 10 5.41 4.46 15.78
N SER A 11 6.31 5.42 15.52
CA SER A 11 6.63 6.51 16.45
C SER A 11 5.40 7.39 16.80
N SER A 12 5.25 7.69 18.09
CA SER A 12 4.26 8.62 18.65
C SER A 12 4.51 10.07 18.22
N LYS A 13 5.74 10.42 17.80
CA LYS A 13 6.07 11.75 17.25
C LYS A 13 5.26 12.11 15.99
N ARG A 14 4.66 11.12 15.33
CA ARG A 14 3.80 11.30 14.15
C ARG A 14 2.32 11.33 14.50
N ASP A 15 1.95 11.38 15.78
CA ASP A 15 0.57 11.44 16.22
C ASP A 15 -0.09 12.73 15.77
N LYS A 16 -1.31 12.58 15.32
CA LYS A 16 -2.13 13.70 14.82
C LYS A 16 -3.61 13.35 14.96
N ALA A 17 -4.40 14.37 15.15
CA ALA A 17 -5.86 14.30 15.07
C ALA A 17 -6.35 15.40 14.12
N VAL A 18 -7.32 15.07 13.28
CA VAL A 18 -7.88 15.99 12.29
C VAL A 18 -9.39 15.79 12.26
N GLU A 19 -10.12 16.88 12.31
CA GLU A 19 -11.55 16.90 12.02
C GLU A 19 -11.76 17.42 10.60
N MET A 20 -12.64 16.75 9.85
CA MET A 20 -12.97 17.12 8.49
C MET A 20 -14.38 16.64 8.12
N THR A 21 -14.84 17.04 6.95
CA THR A 21 -16.10 16.55 6.38
C THR A 21 -15.79 15.64 5.19
N LEU A 22 -16.24 14.38 5.25
CA LEU A 22 -16.14 13.42 4.15
C LEU A 22 -17.52 12.97 3.71
N LEU A 23 -17.89 13.13 2.42
CA LEU A 23 -19.22 12.81 1.87
C LEU A 23 -20.37 13.46 2.67
N GLY A 24 -20.18 14.67 3.18
CA GLY A 24 -21.16 15.36 3.98
C GLY A 24 -21.21 14.95 5.46
N GLU A 25 -20.47 13.92 5.86
CA GLU A 25 -20.37 13.44 7.24
C GLU A 25 -19.18 14.04 7.96
N LYS A 26 -19.39 14.58 9.17
CA LYS A 26 -18.30 15.07 10.03
C LYS A 26 -17.57 13.88 10.66
N ILE A 27 -16.26 13.83 10.50
CA ILE A 27 -15.40 12.78 11.03
C ILE A 27 -14.17 13.35 11.72
N SER A 28 -13.79 12.72 12.85
CA SER A 28 -12.48 12.85 13.47
C SER A 28 -11.61 11.66 13.06
N ILE A 29 -10.42 11.93 12.54
CA ILE A 29 -9.42 10.93 12.18
C ILE A 29 -8.20 11.13 13.06
N GLU A 30 -7.87 10.13 13.87
CA GLU A 30 -6.82 10.19 14.87
C GLU A 30 -5.76 9.09 14.63
N ARG A 31 -4.50 9.42 14.84
CA ARG A 31 -3.40 8.47 14.88
C ARG A 31 -2.74 8.47 16.25
N ILE A 32 -2.54 7.26 16.80
CA ILE A 32 -1.86 7.01 18.07
C ILE A 32 -0.70 6.05 17.81
N GLY A 33 0.53 6.49 18.05
CA GLY A 33 1.75 5.68 17.97
C GLY A 33 2.11 5.07 19.31
N THR A 34 2.71 3.89 19.30
CA THR A 34 3.14 3.17 20.53
C THR A 34 4.64 2.86 20.55
N ASP A 35 5.44 3.53 19.70
CA ASP A 35 6.90 3.49 19.72
C ASP A 35 7.52 2.07 19.74
N GLY A 36 6.90 1.11 19.01
CA GLY A 36 7.32 -0.29 18.95
C GLY A 36 6.64 -1.20 19.97
N ASP A 37 5.87 -0.67 20.91
CA ASP A 37 5.21 -1.45 21.94
C ASP A 37 3.86 -2.01 21.45
N MET A 38 3.87 -3.31 21.13
CA MET A 38 2.68 -4.03 20.65
C MET A 38 1.65 -4.26 21.77
N GLU A 39 2.10 -4.39 23.02
CA GLU A 39 1.21 -4.55 24.17
C GLU A 39 0.46 -3.26 24.47
N ALA A 40 1.17 -2.12 24.47
CA ALA A 40 0.55 -0.80 24.59
C ALA A 40 -0.49 -0.55 23.49
N ALA A 41 -0.20 -0.98 22.24
CA ALA A 41 -1.16 -0.91 21.15
C ALA A 41 -2.41 -1.77 21.44
N ALA A 42 -2.25 -3.01 21.91
CA ALA A 42 -3.37 -3.89 22.25
C ALA A 42 -4.25 -3.33 23.37
N LEU A 43 -3.63 -2.75 24.39
CA LEU A 43 -4.37 -2.09 25.50
C LEU A 43 -5.12 -0.84 25.02
N LYS A 44 -4.55 -0.07 24.08
CA LYS A 44 -5.22 1.08 23.47
C LYS A 44 -6.44 0.67 22.65
N TYR A 45 -6.34 -0.41 21.87
CA TYR A 45 -7.50 -0.98 21.18
C TYR A 45 -8.59 -1.40 22.18
N LYS A 46 -8.19 -2.07 23.28
CA LYS A 46 -9.13 -2.49 24.35
C LYS A 46 -9.87 -1.30 24.98
N GLU A 47 -9.12 -0.22 25.27
CA GLU A 47 -9.68 1.00 25.88
C GLU A 47 -10.73 1.65 24.99
N LEU A 48 -10.50 1.67 23.67
CA LEU A 48 -11.34 2.37 22.71
C LEU A 48 -12.39 1.48 22.04
N ASP A 49 -12.37 0.15 22.24
CA ASP A 49 -13.31 -0.77 21.60
C ASP A 49 -14.77 -0.48 21.95
N GLY A 50 -15.57 -0.24 20.94
CA GLY A 50 -16.98 0.16 21.04
C GLY A 50 -17.21 1.65 21.34
N THR A 51 -16.16 2.48 21.41
CA THR A 51 -16.27 3.94 21.59
C THR A 51 -15.93 4.72 20.31
N VAL A 52 -15.41 4.04 19.30
CA VAL A 52 -15.07 4.60 17.98
C VAL A 52 -15.78 3.81 16.88
N ASP A 53 -15.95 4.42 15.70
CA ASP A 53 -16.68 3.81 14.58
C ASP A 53 -15.83 2.83 13.76
N ALA A 54 -14.50 3.03 13.71
CA ALA A 54 -13.57 2.11 13.06
C ALA A 54 -12.14 2.26 13.57
N PHE A 55 -11.38 1.17 13.54
CA PHE A 55 -9.95 1.14 13.81
C PHE A 55 -9.14 0.94 12.53
N GLY A 56 -8.00 1.67 12.45
CA GLY A 56 -6.92 1.37 11.52
C GLY A 56 -5.74 0.71 12.24
N VAL A 57 -5.11 -0.28 11.61
CA VAL A 57 -3.85 -0.87 12.08
C VAL A 57 -2.69 -0.20 11.36
N GLY A 58 -1.77 0.38 12.13
CA GLY A 58 -0.60 1.05 11.60
C GLY A 58 0.71 0.34 11.94
N GLY A 59 1.64 0.35 10.98
CA GLY A 59 2.96 -0.26 11.15
C GLY A 59 3.02 -1.76 10.89
N GLY A 60 1.92 -2.35 10.40
CA GLY A 60 1.86 -3.75 9.98
C GLY A 60 0.51 -4.01 9.32
N ASP A 61 0.43 -5.04 8.49
CA ASP A 61 -0.80 -5.50 7.86
C ASP A 61 -1.42 -6.65 8.65
N LEU A 62 -2.74 -6.79 8.64
CA LEU A 62 -3.45 -7.93 9.24
C LEU A 62 -3.29 -9.20 8.39
N GLY A 63 -2.98 -9.04 7.13
CA GLY A 63 -2.76 -10.14 6.20
C GLY A 63 -2.55 -9.68 4.77
N ILE A 64 -2.45 -10.64 3.87
CA ILE A 64 -2.31 -10.42 2.42
C ILE A 64 -3.48 -11.08 1.70
N LEU A 65 -4.11 -10.33 0.79
CA LEU A 65 -5.17 -10.82 -0.09
C LEU A 65 -4.61 -11.10 -1.48
N VAL A 66 -4.53 -12.38 -1.86
CA VAL A 66 -4.11 -12.80 -3.21
C VAL A 66 -5.24 -13.56 -3.88
N ASP A 67 -5.75 -13.04 -4.97
CA ASP A 67 -6.82 -13.66 -5.77
C ASP A 67 -8.04 -14.15 -4.94
N GLY A 68 -8.50 -13.31 -4.02
CA GLY A 68 -9.62 -13.61 -3.12
C GLY A 68 -9.28 -14.50 -1.92
N LYS A 69 -8.06 -15.03 -1.83
CA LYS A 69 -7.60 -15.81 -0.69
C LYS A 69 -6.86 -14.94 0.30
N TRP A 70 -7.35 -14.92 1.55
CA TRP A 70 -6.74 -14.19 2.65
C TRP A 70 -5.67 -15.03 3.36
N TYR A 71 -4.50 -14.45 3.58
CA TYR A 71 -3.38 -15.02 4.34
C TYR A 71 -3.09 -14.14 5.54
N GLU A 72 -3.56 -14.54 6.72
CA GLU A 72 -3.50 -13.76 7.95
C GLU A 72 -2.10 -13.72 8.56
N PHE A 73 -1.62 -12.54 8.97
CA PHE A 73 -0.37 -12.39 9.72
C PHE A 73 -0.57 -12.69 11.20
N HIS A 74 -0.09 -13.86 11.62
CA HIS A 74 -0.19 -14.31 13.00
C HIS A 74 0.61 -13.45 13.99
N SER A 75 1.70 -12.84 13.53
CA SER A 75 2.53 -11.92 14.32
C SER A 75 1.85 -10.59 14.67
N VAL A 76 0.81 -10.18 13.94
CA VAL A 76 0.04 -8.95 14.19
C VAL A 76 -1.20 -9.22 15.04
N LYS A 77 -1.71 -10.45 15.08
CA LYS A 77 -2.88 -10.84 15.91
C LYS A 77 -2.82 -10.37 17.36
N PRO A 78 -1.68 -10.50 18.08
CA PRO A 78 -1.60 -10.04 19.46
C PRO A 78 -1.99 -8.58 19.66
N MET A 79 -1.69 -7.73 18.66
CA MET A 79 -2.01 -6.30 18.70
C MET A 79 -3.52 -6.02 18.71
N VAL A 80 -4.31 -6.82 18.00
CA VAL A 80 -5.75 -6.62 17.82
C VAL A 80 -6.62 -7.57 18.64
N ARG A 81 -6.03 -8.39 19.50
CA ARG A 81 -6.70 -9.49 20.23
C ARG A 81 -7.85 -9.08 21.13
N PHE A 82 -7.90 -7.84 21.55
CA PHE A 82 -8.92 -7.34 22.47
C PHE A 82 -10.10 -6.67 21.77
N ILE A 83 -10.03 -6.47 20.45
CA ILE A 83 -11.13 -5.87 19.68
C ILE A 83 -12.28 -6.87 19.57
N LYS A 84 -13.49 -6.43 19.93
CA LYS A 84 -14.70 -7.27 19.91
C LYS A 84 -15.88 -6.61 19.20
N LYS A 85 -15.94 -5.28 19.15
CA LYS A 85 -17.11 -4.51 18.71
C LYS A 85 -16.82 -3.64 17.49
N THR A 86 -15.66 -2.98 17.50
CA THR A 86 -15.30 -1.99 16.49
C THR A 86 -14.68 -2.66 15.27
N PRO A 87 -15.11 -2.35 14.05
CA PRO A 87 -14.45 -2.87 12.84
C PRO A 87 -12.99 -2.41 12.78
N VAL A 88 -12.10 -3.32 12.35
CA VAL A 88 -10.67 -3.07 12.23
C VAL A 88 -10.20 -3.35 10.80
N VAL A 89 -9.37 -2.44 10.25
CA VAL A 89 -8.79 -2.50 8.91
C VAL A 89 -7.31 -2.08 8.95
N ASP A 90 -6.54 -2.46 7.95
CA ASP A 90 -5.10 -2.22 7.87
C ASP A 90 -4.67 -1.37 6.65
N GLY A 91 -5.62 -0.95 5.85
CA GLY A 91 -5.36 -0.21 4.62
C GLY A 91 -5.32 -1.09 3.37
N SER A 92 -5.30 -2.42 3.50
CA SER A 92 -5.13 -3.34 2.38
C SER A 92 -6.34 -3.35 1.44
N GLY A 93 -7.56 -3.26 1.96
CA GLY A 93 -8.78 -3.22 1.15
C GLY A 93 -8.84 -1.99 0.26
N LEU A 94 -8.62 -0.82 0.85
CA LEU A 94 -8.57 0.44 0.12
C LEU A 94 -7.39 0.47 -0.86
N ARG A 95 -6.20 0.06 -0.43
CA ARG A 95 -5.00 -0.01 -1.25
C ARG A 95 -5.24 -0.85 -2.51
N ASN A 96 -5.75 -2.06 -2.36
CA ASN A 96 -6.04 -2.94 -3.49
C ASN A 96 -7.05 -2.32 -4.47
N THR A 97 -8.02 -1.56 -3.97
CA THR A 97 -9.03 -0.88 -4.80
C THR A 97 -8.41 0.29 -5.57
N LEU A 98 -7.63 1.14 -4.90
CA LEU A 98 -6.93 2.28 -5.52
C LEU A 98 -5.92 1.80 -6.58
N GLU A 99 -5.13 0.79 -6.26
CA GLU A 99 -4.09 0.26 -7.14
C GLU A 99 -4.63 -0.38 -8.42
N LYS A 100 -5.88 -0.88 -8.42
CA LYS A 100 -6.54 -1.37 -9.64
C LYS A 100 -6.73 -0.28 -10.70
N GLN A 101 -6.79 0.98 -10.31
CA GLN A 101 -6.95 2.10 -11.23
C GLN A 101 -5.61 2.55 -11.86
N ALA A 102 -4.47 2.06 -11.35
CA ALA A 102 -3.14 2.57 -11.71
C ALA A 102 -2.81 2.40 -13.19
N ALA A 103 -2.89 1.19 -13.75
CA ALA A 103 -2.54 0.96 -15.15
C ALA A 103 -3.56 1.56 -16.13
N PRO A 104 -4.89 1.50 -15.92
CA PRO A 104 -5.85 2.26 -16.71
C PRO A 104 -5.54 3.77 -16.73
N PHE A 105 -5.22 4.36 -15.59
CA PHE A 105 -4.84 5.77 -15.50
C PHE A 105 -3.54 6.08 -16.26
N VAL A 106 -2.50 5.24 -16.12
CA VAL A 106 -1.25 5.36 -16.89
C VAL A 106 -1.54 5.30 -18.38
N MET A 107 -2.41 4.40 -18.84
CA MET A 107 -2.75 4.27 -20.25
C MET A 107 -3.59 5.45 -20.78
N ASP A 108 -4.46 6.00 -19.96
CA ASP A 108 -5.24 7.20 -20.32
C ASP A 108 -4.34 8.44 -20.46
N LYS A 109 -3.41 8.65 -19.52
CA LYS A 109 -2.57 9.86 -19.48
C LYS A 109 -1.28 9.75 -20.29
N LEU A 110 -0.70 8.55 -20.39
CA LEU A 110 0.65 8.32 -20.94
C LEU A 110 0.67 7.19 -21.99
N GLY A 111 -0.48 6.82 -22.57
CA GLY A 111 -0.60 5.68 -23.48
C GLY A 111 0.34 5.76 -24.67
N ASP A 112 0.45 6.91 -25.33
CA ASP A 112 1.38 7.11 -26.46
C ASP A 112 2.83 6.93 -26.04
N TYR A 113 3.19 7.46 -24.86
CA TYR A 113 4.53 7.28 -24.31
C TYR A 113 4.83 5.82 -24.00
N VAL A 114 3.91 5.11 -23.32
CA VAL A 114 4.03 3.70 -23.00
C VAL A 114 4.17 2.85 -24.27
N ASN A 115 3.33 3.09 -25.27
CA ASN A 115 3.38 2.35 -26.54
C ASN A 115 4.69 2.57 -27.29
N LYS A 116 5.24 3.80 -27.26
CA LYS A 116 6.54 4.11 -27.87
C LYS A 116 7.71 3.46 -27.15
N MET A 117 7.69 3.43 -25.82
CA MET A 117 8.79 2.90 -24.98
C MET A 117 8.72 1.38 -24.78
N GLY A 118 7.58 0.76 -25.10
CA GLY A 118 7.27 -0.64 -24.84
C GLY A 118 6.38 -0.81 -23.61
N LYS A 119 5.33 -1.63 -23.75
CA LYS A 119 4.30 -1.86 -22.72
C LYS A 119 4.78 -2.90 -21.70
N LYS A 120 5.87 -2.58 -20.96
CA LYS A 120 6.52 -3.44 -19.98
C LYS A 120 6.45 -2.86 -18.60
N ALA A 121 6.09 -3.68 -17.61
CA ALA A 121 5.99 -3.27 -16.21
C ALA A 121 6.80 -4.19 -15.29
N LEU A 122 7.60 -3.59 -14.39
CA LEU A 122 8.16 -4.25 -13.23
C LEU A 122 7.28 -3.95 -12.02
N VAL A 123 6.61 -4.96 -11.48
CA VAL A 123 5.88 -4.86 -10.22
C VAL A 123 6.77 -5.43 -9.13
N MET A 124 7.17 -4.58 -8.16
CA MET A 124 8.19 -4.92 -7.15
C MET A 124 7.81 -6.15 -6.32
N THR A 125 6.52 -6.25 -5.93
CA THR A 125 5.97 -7.37 -5.16
C THR A 125 4.54 -7.64 -5.62
N GLY A 126 4.33 -8.71 -6.38
CA GLY A 126 3.03 -8.98 -6.99
C GLY A 126 2.00 -9.53 -6.00
N ALA A 127 2.41 -10.38 -5.07
CA ALA A 127 1.53 -10.98 -4.08
C ALA A 127 1.00 -9.93 -3.09
N ASP A 128 1.88 -9.10 -2.52
CA ASP A 128 1.52 -8.04 -1.57
C ASP A 128 0.74 -6.90 -2.24
N ARG A 129 1.03 -6.64 -3.51
CA ARG A 129 0.40 -5.59 -4.33
C ARG A 129 -0.52 -6.20 -5.38
N TRP A 130 -1.45 -7.07 -4.94
CA TRP A 130 -2.35 -7.77 -5.85
C TRP A 130 -3.22 -6.83 -6.70
N GLY A 131 -3.59 -5.67 -6.16
CA GLY A 131 -4.25 -4.59 -6.90
C GLY A 131 -3.43 -4.12 -8.11
N LEU A 132 -2.14 -3.81 -7.91
CA LEU A 132 -1.23 -3.44 -9.02
C LEU A 132 -1.02 -4.60 -10.00
N THR A 133 -0.81 -5.81 -9.48
CA THR A 133 -0.66 -7.03 -10.30
C THR A 133 -1.82 -7.18 -11.28
N ARG A 134 -3.05 -7.12 -10.79
CA ARG A 134 -4.24 -7.22 -11.65
C ARG A 134 -4.36 -6.03 -12.58
N SER A 135 -4.10 -4.82 -12.09
CA SER A 135 -4.16 -3.59 -12.88
C SER A 135 -3.30 -3.68 -14.14
N PHE A 136 -2.03 -4.04 -14.00
CA PHE A 136 -1.10 -4.11 -15.14
C PHE A 136 -1.36 -5.30 -16.05
N LEU A 137 -1.69 -6.49 -15.51
CA LEU A 137 -2.04 -7.65 -16.31
C LEU A 137 -3.32 -7.41 -17.13
N ASP A 138 -4.37 -6.88 -16.52
CA ASP A 138 -5.66 -6.61 -17.18
C ASP A 138 -5.54 -5.52 -18.24
N ALA A 139 -4.64 -4.56 -18.05
CA ALA A 139 -4.29 -3.55 -19.03
C ALA A 139 -3.37 -4.09 -20.16
N GLY A 140 -2.97 -5.36 -20.13
CA GLY A 140 -2.17 -6.03 -21.18
C GLY A 140 -0.71 -5.63 -21.21
N PHE A 141 -0.09 -5.33 -20.05
CA PHE A 141 1.34 -5.14 -19.95
C PHE A 141 2.09 -6.49 -19.93
N GLU A 142 3.27 -6.53 -20.53
CA GLU A 142 4.25 -7.57 -20.28
C GLU A 142 4.85 -7.34 -18.89
N CYS A 143 4.46 -8.16 -17.91
CA CYS A 143 4.80 -7.95 -16.51
C CYS A 143 5.98 -8.82 -16.07
N THR A 144 6.87 -8.21 -15.30
CA THR A 144 7.87 -8.89 -14.47
C THR A 144 7.51 -8.63 -13.00
N PHE A 145 7.34 -9.71 -12.21
CA PHE A 145 7.02 -9.62 -10.79
C PHE A 145 8.26 -9.98 -9.97
N GLY A 146 8.58 -9.11 -9.03
CA GLY A 146 9.80 -9.14 -8.27
C GLY A 146 9.71 -9.86 -6.92
N ASP A 147 8.67 -10.66 -6.67
CA ASP A 147 8.46 -11.35 -5.38
C ASP A 147 9.67 -12.18 -4.96
N MET A 148 10.22 -13.00 -5.84
CA MET A 148 11.42 -13.78 -5.55
C MET A 148 12.68 -12.91 -5.56
N LEU A 149 12.74 -11.90 -6.44
CA LEU A 149 13.90 -11.03 -6.57
C LEU A 149 14.12 -10.19 -5.32
N PHE A 150 13.12 -9.41 -4.92
CA PHE A 150 13.28 -8.37 -3.90
C PHE A 150 12.88 -8.84 -2.50
N SER A 151 11.94 -9.81 -2.38
CA SER A 151 11.55 -10.34 -1.06
C SER A 151 12.42 -11.50 -0.60
N LEU A 152 12.91 -12.34 -1.52
CA LEU A 152 13.67 -13.55 -1.20
C LEU A 152 15.14 -13.50 -1.64
N ASP A 153 15.54 -12.44 -2.35
CA ASP A 153 16.89 -12.30 -2.94
C ASP A 153 17.27 -13.45 -3.90
N ILE A 154 16.28 -14.04 -4.57
CA ILE A 154 16.44 -15.13 -5.54
C ILE A 154 16.30 -14.57 -6.96
N PRO A 155 17.28 -14.75 -7.87
CA PRO A 155 17.30 -14.12 -9.21
C PRO A 155 16.36 -14.81 -10.21
N ILE A 156 15.12 -15.07 -9.83
CA ILE A 156 14.08 -15.70 -10.64
C ILE A 156 12.88 -14.78 -10.73
N PRO A 157 12.62 -14.11 -11.86
CA PRO A 157 11.44 -13.29 -12.04
C PRO A 157 10.19 -14.17 -12.24
N LEU A 158 9.04 -13.66 -11.84
CA LEU A 158 7.74 -14.24 -12.19
C LEU A 158 7.10 -13.39 -13.28
N HIS A 159 6.27 -13.99 -14.15
CA HIS A 159 5.68 -13.30 -15.31
C HIS A 159 4.16 -13.46 -15.40
N THR A 160 3.56 -14.33 -14.58
CA THR A 160 2.13 -14.62 -14.63
C THR A 160 1.50 -14.61 -13.25
N ASP A 161 0.21 -14.30 -13.20
CA ASP A 161 -0.60 -14.40 -11.99
C ASP A 161 -0.61 -15.82 -11.41
N LYS A 162 -0.58 -16.85 -12.27
CA LYS A 162 -0.52 -18.26 -11.84
C LYS A 162 0.76 -18.54 -11.03
N GLN A 163 1.91 -18.02 -11.49
CA GLN A 163 3.17 -18.18 -10.77
C GLN A 163 3.12 -17.47 -9.41
N ILE A 164 2.57 -16.25 -9.35
CA ILE A 164 2.42 -15.52 -8.07
C ILE A 164 1.49 -16.29 -7.13
N LYS A 165 0.34 -16.75 -7.61
CA LYS A 165 -0.62 -17.53 -6.80
C LYS A 165 -0.01 -18.82 -6.27
N PHE A 166 0.75 -19.53 -7.10
CA PHE A 166 1.47 -20.74 -6.68
C PHE A 166 2.50 -20.43 -5.60
N LEU A 167 3.33 -19.40 -5.81
CA LEU A 167 4.32 -18.96 -4.83
C LEU A 167 3.68 -18.53 -3.52
N ALA A 168 2.62 -17.73 -3.59
CA ALA A 168 1.85 -17.28 -2.43
C ALA A 168 1.25 -18.47 -1.65
N ALA A 169 0.64 -19.44 -2.35
CA ALA A 169 0.08 -20.63 -1.73
C ALA A 169 1.12 -21.50 -1.02
N LEU A 170 2.36 -21.52 -1.54
CA LEU A 170 3.47 -22.29 -0.97
C LEU A 170 4.12 -21.57 0.22
N LEU A 171 4.39 -20.27 0.09
CA LEU A 171 5.23 -19.54 1.04
C LEU A 171 4.44 -18.79 2.12
N LEU A 172 3.31 -18.16 1.78
CA LEU A 172 2.58 -17.33 2.73
C LEU A 172 2.09 -18.08 3.98
N PRO A 173 1.64 -19.36 3.91
CA PRO A 173 1.27 -20.10 5.12
C PRO A 173 2.38 -20.22 6.16
N VAL A 174 3.65 -20.18 5.71
CA VAL A 174 4.82 -20.20 6.59
C VAL A 174 5.25 -18.78 6.92
N ALA A 175 5.40 -17.92 5.92
CA ALA A 175 5.87 -16.54 6.09
C ALA A 175 4.99 -15.72 7.04
N THR A 176 3.67 -15.89 6.99
CA THR A 176 2.73 -15.19 7.89
C THR A 176 2.83 -15.59 9.37
N ARG A 177 3.61 -16.65 9.69
CA ARG A 177 3.90 -17.11 11.06
C ARG A 177 5.26 -16.68 11.58
N LEU A 178 6.09 -16.05 10.74
CA LEU A 178 7.39 -15.54 11.15
C LEU A 178 7.23 -14.42 12.20
N PRO A 179 8.24 -14.20 13.05
CA PRO A 179 8.26 -13.08 13.97
C PRO A 179 8.05 -11.74 13.27
N PHE A 180 7.40 -10.80 13.95
CA PHE A 180 7.06 -9.50 13.41
C PHE A 180 8.29 -8.76 12.85
N GLU A 181 9.41 -8.78 13.58
CA GLU A 181 10.65 -8.08 13.23
C GLU A 181 11.34 -8.63 11.97
N TRP A 182 10.98 -9.86 11.57
CA TRP A 182 11.48 -10.49 10.34
C TRP A 182 10.68 -10.06 9.11
N ILE A 183 9.40 -9.76 9.31
CA ILE A 183 8.49 -9.34 8.23
C ILE A 183 8.55 -7.83 8.03
N TYR A 184 8.60 -7.08 9.14
CA TYR A 184 8.58 -5.61 9.15
C TYR A 184 9.87 -5.07 9.76
N PRO A 185 10.93 -4.87 8.96
CA PRO A 185 12.15 -4.24 9.45
C PRO A 185 11.82 -2.82 9.92
N VAL A 186 12.23 -2.49 11.14
CA VAL A 186 12.02 -1.18 11.78
C VAL A 186 13.29 -0.33 11.77
N GLY A 187 13.13 1.00 11.76
CA GLY A 187 14.23 1.97 11.90
C GLY A 187 15.02 2.21 10.61
N GLU A 188 16.28 2.65 10.77
CA GLU A 188 17.18 3.12 9.68
C GLU A 188 17.43 2.08 8.57
N LYS A 189 17.22 0.80 8.85
CA LYS A 189 17.36 -0.26 7.84
C LYS A 189 16.39 -0.15 6.67
N GLN A 190 15.31 0.63 6.81
CA GLN A 190 14.36 0.86 5.71
C GLN A 190 14.87 1.87 4.68
N GLU A 191 15.77 2.77 5.07
CA GLU A 191 16.26 3.86 4.22
C GLU A 191 17.52 3.51 3.43
N GLU A 192 18.15 2.36 3.74
CA GLU A 192 19.38 1.93 3.07
C GLU A 192 19.12 1.52 1.63
N ARG A 193 19.70 2.25 0.68
CA ARG A 193 19.65 1.91 -0.75
C ARG A 193 20.61 0.73 -1.02
N LYS A 194 20.08 -0.30 -1.68
CA LYS A 194 20.81 -1.50 -2.12
C LYS A 194 20.39 -1.87 -3.54
N PRO A 195 20.87 -1.14 -4.57
CA PRO A 195 20.51 -1.44 -5.95
C PRO A 195 20.76 -2.91 -6.26
N LYS A 196 19.71 -3.61 -6.69
CA LYS A 196 19.77 -5.02 -7.06
C LYS A 196 18.89 -5.28 -8.27
N PHE A 197 19.28 -6.28 -9.05
CA PHE A 197 18.49 -6.72 -10.20
C PHE A 197 18.18 -5.60 -11.20
N SER A 198 19.09 -4.65 -11.37
CA SER A 198 18.95 -3.43 -12.18
C SER A 198 18.48 -3.71 -13.61
N LYS A 199 18.80 -4.89 -14.16
CA LYS A 199 18.34 -5.34 -15.47
C LYS A 199 16.82 -5.18 -15.63
N TYR A 200 16.02 -5.59 -14.66
CA TYR A 200 14.57 -5.56 -14.76
C TYR A 200 14.02 -4.13 -14.69
N PHE A 201 14.70 -3.22 -13.97
CA PHE A 201 14.38 -1.79 -14.02
C PHE A 201 14.66 -1.19 -15.39
N TYR A 202 15.78 -1.57 -16.02
CA TYR A 202 16.12 -1.06 -17.35
C TYR A 202 15.18 -1.57 -18.44
N GLU A 203 14.73 -2.81 -18.37
CA GLU A 203 13.80 -3.43 -19.32
C GLU A 203 12.36 -2.87 -19.18
N ALA A 204 11.96 -2.43 -18.00
CA ALA A 204 10.61 -1.91 -17.75
C ALA A 204 10.47 -0.47 -18.21
N THR A 205 9.30 -0.12 -18.77
CA THR A 205 8.84 1.26 -18.97
C THR A 205 8.20 1.80 -17.71
N VAL A 206 7.45 0.96 -17.00
CA VAL A 206 6.77 1.28 -15.75
C VAL A 206 7.37 0.46 -14.61
N VAL A 207 7.73 1.12 -13.51
CA VAL A 207 8.12 0.47 -12.25
C VAL A 207 7.04 0.75 -11.21
N ALA A 208 6.37 -0.29 -10.73
CA ALA A 208 5.22 -0.18 -9.85
C ALA A 208 5.45 -0.91 -8.53
N GLY A 209 5.06 -0.28 -7.41
CA GLY A 209 5.21 -0.89 -6.08
C GLY A 209 5.20 0.11 -4.94
N ASP A 210 5.56 -0.35 -3.76
CA ASP A 210 5.77 0.52 -2.60
C ASP A 210 6.96 1.46 -2.81
N CYS A 211 6.81 2.71 -2.42
CA CYS A 211 7.83 3.74 -2.60
C CYS A 211 9.17 3.36 -1.95
N HIS A 212 9.15 2.82 -0.73
CA HIS A 212 10.36 2.40 -0.02
C HIS A 212 11.05 1.22 -0.73
N TYR A 213 10.29 0.26 -1.25
CA TYR A 213 10.83 -0.86 -2.03
C TYR A 213 11.48 -0.39 -3.33
N ILE A 214 10.81 0.49 -4.07
CA ILE A 214 11.37 1.06 -5.31
C ILE A 214 12.67 1.80 -4.99
N LYS A 215 12.67 2.72 -4.04
CA LYS A 215 13.86 3.51 -3.65
C LYS A 215 15.03 2.64 -3.20
N ARG A 216 14.74 1.59 -2.44
CA ARG A 216 15.76 0.68 -1.91
C ARG A 216 16.52 -0.04 -2.99
N TYR A 217 15.82 -0.51 -4.04
CA TYR A 217 16.41 -1.43 -5.03
C TYR A 217 16.68 -0.81 -6.40
N MET A 218 16.10 0.36 -6.71
CA MET A 218 16.29 1.00 -8.00
C MET A 218 17.74 1.37 -8.28
N PRO A 219 18.21 1.25 -9.56
CA PRO A 219 19.52 1.72 -9.97
C PRO A 219 19.65 3.25 -9.93
N GLU A 220 20.86 3.77 -10.12
CA GLU A 220 21.14 5.21 -10.20
C GLU A 220 20.60 5.86 -11.49
N ASP A 221 20.36 5.07 -12.54
CA ASP A 221 19.78 5.55 -13.79
C ASP A 221 18.37 4.97 -13.99
N MET A 222 17.38 5.83 -13.85
CA MET A 222 15.95 5.58 -14.08
C MET A 222 15.42 6.46 -15.20
N LYS A 223 16.30 6.91 -16.10
CA LYS A 223 15.96 7.88 -17.14
C LYS A 223 14.78 7.43 -17.99
N GLY A 224 13.78 8.30 -18.07
CA GLY A 224 12.59 8.09 -18.87
C GLY A 224 11.58 7.09 -18.29
N LYS A 225 11.79 6.54 -17.10
CA LYS A 225 10.86 5.61 -16.49
C LYS A 225 9.61 6.31 -15.94
N ILE A 226 8.51 5.56 -15.89
CA ILE A 226 7.30 5.90 -15.15
C ILE A 226 7.36 5.14 -13.83
N VAL A 227 7.28 5.84 -12.70
CA VAL A 227 7.14 5.22 -11.37
C VAL A 227 5.68 5.30 -10.95
N VAL A 228 5.12 4.17 -10.52
CA VAL A 228 3.75 4.08 -9.96
C VAL A 228 3.87 3.60 -8.52
N THR A 229 3.44 4.43 -7.58
CA THR A 229 3.58 4.12 -6.14
C THR A 229 2.39 4.63 -5.33
N ASN A 230 2.41 4.38 -4.01
CA ASN A 230 1.37 4.82 -3.09
C ASN A 230 1.48 6.32 -2.77
N THR A 231 2.38 6.70 -1.89
CA THR A 231 2.62 8.09 -1.45
C THR A 231 4.10 8.42 -1.55
N THR A 232 4.40 9.70 -1.71
CA THR A 232 5.78 10.22 -1.75
C THR A 232 5.93 11.42 -0.83
N THR A 233 7.15 11.63 -0.33
CA THR A 233 7.58 12.84 0.37
C THR A 233 8.29 13.78 -0.60
N PRO A 234 8.55 15.05 -0.24
CA PRO A 234 9.38 15.95 -1.05
C PRO A 234 10.77 15.37 -1.35
N GLU A 235 11.39 14.70 -0.37
CA GLU A 235 12.69 14.05 -0.52
C GLU A 235 12.65 12.90 -1.51
N ASP A 236 11.52 12.16 -1.56
CA ASP A 236 11.31 11.11 -2.56
C ASP A 236 11.24 11.68 -3.97
N LEU A 237 10.55 12.82 -4.14
CA LEU A 237 10.46 13.51 -5.42
C LEU A 237 11.85 13.96 -5.90
N ASP A 238 12.65 14.56 -5.01
CA ASP A 238 14.00 15.00 -5.33
C ASP A 238 14.91 13.82 -5.73
N LEU A 239 14.77 12.69 -5.03
CA LEU A 239 15.48 11.46 -5.39
C LEU A 239 15.07 10.94 -6.77
N PHE A 240 13.77 10.87 -7.07
CA PHE A 240 13.27 10.41 -8.37
C PHE A 240 13.71 11.33 -9.51
N ARG A 241 13.71 12.66 -9.32
CA ARG A 241 14.27 13.62 -10.29
C ARG A 241 15.77 13.38 -10.52
N LYS A 242 16.53 13.21 -9.43
CA LYS A 242 17.98 12.98 -9.49
C LYS A 242 18.34 11.73 -10.30
N VAL A 243 17.58 10.65 -10.18
CA VAL A 243 17.84 9.41 -10.92
C VAL A 243 17.20 9.40 -12.33
N GLY A 244 16.47 10.46 -12.71
CA GLY A 244 15.95 10.67 -14.06
C GLY A 244 14.59 10.02 -14.33
N VAL A 245 13.80 9.72 -13.31
CA VAL A 245 12.39 9.34 -13.47
C VAL A 245 11.68 10.47 -14.22
N LYS A 246 10.93 10.10 -15.26
CA LYS A 246 10.23 11.10 -16.07
C LYS A 246 8.82 11.40 -15.56
N TYR A 247 8.08 10.36 -15.21
CA TYR A 247 6.72 10.49 -14.71
C TYR A 247 6.55 9.74 -13.40
N LEU A 248 5.85 10.36 -12.47
CA LEU A 248 5.44 9.76 -11.21
C LEU A 248 3.93 9.71 -11.14
N VAL A 249 3.38 8.53 -10.85
CA VAL A 249 1.97 8.33 -10.56
C VAL A 249 1.83 7.87 -9.12
N THR A 250 1.02 8.61 -8.33
CA THR A 250 0.69 8.22 -6.96
C THR A 250 -0.76 7.76 -6.88
N THR A 251 -1.01 6.62 -6.22
CA THR A 251 -2.33 6.00 -6.13
C THR A 251 -3.12 6.43 -4.90
N THR A 252 -2.46 6.96 -3.86
CA THR A 252 -3.15 7.39 -2.64
C THR A 252 -3.60 8.84 -2.78
N PRO A 253 -4.88 9.14 -2.53
CA PRO A 253 -5.39 10.49 -2.68
C PRO A 253 -4.84 11.44 -1.61
N VAL A 254 -4.73 12.71 -1.99
CA VAL A 254 -4.48 13.82 -1.06
C VAL A 254 -5.83 14.47 -0.75
N LEU A 255 -6.25 14.48 0.52
CA LEU A 255 -7.47 15.12 0.98
C LEU A 255 -7.16 16.47 1.61
N GLU A 256 -7.77 17.54 1.09
CA GLU A 256 -7.59 18.92 1.59
C GLU A 256 -6.09 19.30 1.77
N GLY A 257 -5.25 18.91 0.81
CA GLY A 257 -3.81 19.15 0.85
C GLY A 257 -3.04 18.27 1.86
N ARG A 258 -3.67 17.23 2.42
CA ARG A 258 -3.08 16.32 3.42
C ARG A 258 -3.02 14.89 2.89
N SER A 259 -1.88 14.26 3.03
CA SER A 259 -1.72 12.83 2.81
C SER A 259 -1.97 12.06 4.11
N PHE A 260 -2.84 11.07 4.04
CA PHE A 260 -3.09 10.12 5.13
C PHE A 260 -2.54 8.74 4.77
N GLY A 261 -2.06 7.99 5.76
CA GLY A 261 -1.76 6.58 5.55
C GLY A 261 -3.01 5.81 5.12
N THR A 262 -2.85 4.82 4.25
CA THR A 262 -3.97 4.07 3.68
C THR A 262 -4.87 3.45 4.75
N ASN A 263 -4.28 2.97 5.85
CA ASN A 263 -5.01 2.42 7.00
C ASN A 263 -5.90 3.45 7.70
N MET A 264 -5.44 4.70 7.83
CA MET A 264 -6.25 5.79 8.42
C MET A 264 -7.41 6.14 7.50
N MET A 265 -7.14 6.25 6.21
CA MET A 265 -8.15 6.54 5.19
C MET A 265 -9.19 5.43 5.12
N GLU A 266 -8.75 4.17 5.12
CA GLU A 266 -9.65 3.01 5.10
C GLU A 266 -10.55 3.01 6.33
N ALA A 267 -10.00 3.22 7.54
CA ALA A 267 -10.79 3.34 8.76
C ALA A 267 -11.82 4.49 8.69
N ALA A 268 -11.43 5.63 8.10
CA ALA A 268 -12.35 6.74 7.89
C ALA A 268 -13.51 6.36 6.96
N LEU A 269 -13.24 5.68 5.84
CA LEU A 269 -14.26 5.20 4.90
C LEU A 269 -15.21 4.18 5.56
N VAL A 270 -14.67 3.26 6.36
CA VAL A 270 -15.48 2.31 7.15
C VAL A 270 -16.37 3.04 8.15
N ALA A 271 -15.82 4.02 8.86
CA ALA A 271 -16.58 4.80 9.85
C ALA A 271 -17.75 5.57 9.22
N ILE A 272 -17.50 6.29 8.10
CA ILE A 272 -18.58 7.07 7.44
C ILE A 272 -19.60 6.18 6.73
N SER A 273 -19.24 4.97 6.31
CA SER A 273 -20.17 4.03 5.69
C SER A 273 -21.30 3.59 6.65
N GLY A 274 -21.05 3.66 7.96
CA GLY A 274 -21.99 3.24 9.00
C GLY A 274 -22.31 1.74 9.03
N LYS A 275 -21.56 0.90 8.25
CA LYS A 275 -21.87 -0.54 8.12
C LYS A 275 -21.42 -1.38 9.30
N GLY A 276 -20.60 -0.87 10.22
CA GLY A 276 -20.13 -1.57 11.41
C GLY A 276 -19.25 -2.80 11.12
N ARG A 277 -18.69 -2.90 9.91
CA ARG A 277 -17.78 -3.96 9.46
C ARG A 277 -16.81 -3.42 8.41
N PRO A 278 -15.67 -4.11 8.14
CA PRO A 278 -14.84 -3.82 6.98
C PRO A 278 -15.66 -3.84 5.68
N LEU A 279 -15.30 -2.99 4.72
CA LEU A 279 -15.98 -2.90 3.43
C LEU A 279 -15.43 -3.95 2.45
N THR A 280 -16.26 -4.35 1.50
CA THR A 280 -15.83 -5.14 0.34
C THR A 280 -15.12 -4.25 -0.68
N LEU A 281 -14.33 -4.85 -1.60
CA LEU A 281 -13.67 -4.10 -2.67
C LEU A 281 -14.67 -3.34 -3.57
N ALA A 282 -15.87 -3.90 -3.80
CA ALA A 282 -16.93 -3.22 -4.55
C ALA A 282 -17.44 -1.98 -3.81
N GLU A 283 -17.65 -2.09 -2.49
CA GLU A 283 -18.09 -0.97 -1.65
C GLU A 283 -17.04 0.14 -1.57
N TYR A 284 -15.72 -0.20 -1.54
CA TYR A 284 -14.66 0.80 -1.67
C TYR A 284 -14.68 1.47 -3.04
N SER A 285 -14.88 0.72 -4.13
CA SER A 285 -14.97 1.30 -5.48
C SER A 285 -16.12 2.30 -5.58
N GLU A 286 -17.31 1.96 -5.09
CA GLU A 286 -18.47 2.86 -5.08
C GLU A 286 -18.21 4.14 -4.26
N LEU A 287 -17.50 4.04 -3.13
CA LEU A 287 -17.13 5.21 -2.35
C LEU A 287 -16.10 6.07 -3.06
N LEU A 288 -15.07 5.46 -3.66
CA LEU A 288 -14.03 6.18 -4.39
C LEU A 288 -14.59 6.94 -5.60
N GLU A 289 -15.56 6.36 -6.32
CA GLU A 289 -16.28 7.03 -7.40
C GLU A 289 -17.03 8.28 -6.90
N LYS A 290 -17.70 8.20 -5.74
CA LYS A 290 -18.38 9.34 -5.12
C LYS A 290 -17.43 10.47 -4.69
N PHE A 291 -16.18 10.14 -4.38
CA PHE A 291 -15.14 11.10 -4.03
C PHE A 291 -14.39 11.65 -5.25
N ASP A 292 -14.65 11.12 -6.46
CA ASP A 292 -13.84 11.39 -7.67
C ASP A 292 -12.33 11.15 -7.42
N PHE A 293 -12.02 10.10 -6.64
CA PHE A 293 -10.65 9.74 -6.34
C PHE A 293 -9.97 9.11 -7.54
N GLN A 294 -8.96 9.80 -8.05
CA GLN A 294 -8.12 9.32 -9.13
C GLN A 294 -6.64 9.35 -8.71
N PRO A 295 -5.81 8.46 -9.29
CA PRO A 295 -4.37 8.60 -9.18
C PRO A 295 -3.91 9.98 -9.66
N GLN A 296 -2.78 10.44 -9.15
CA GLN A 296 -2.21 11.74 -9.54
C GLN A 296 -0.97 11.52 -10.40
N LEU A 297 -0.85 12.30 -11.48
CA LEU A 297 0.30 12.30 -12.38
C LEU A 297 1.15 13.55 -12.16
N GLN A 298 2.46 13.35 -12.05
CA GLN A 298 3.45 14.42 -12.02
C GLN A 298 4.57 14.12 -13.03
N GLU A 299 4.94 15.09 -13.87
CA GLU A 299 6.17 15.07 -14.65
C GLU A 299 7.30 15.65 -13.79
N LEU A 300 8.45 14.94 -13.69
CA LEU A 300 9.53 15.28 -12.77
C LEU A 300 10.71 15.99 -13.43
#